data_5b0e4ba5b5ac83fa85b00af7c6c170c6
#
_entry.id   5b0e4ba5b5ac83fa85b00af7c6c170c6
#
_cell.length_a   1.000
_cell.length_b   1.000
_cell.length_c   1.000
_cell.angle_alpha   90.00
_cell.angle_beta   90.00
_cell.angle_gamma   90.00
#
_symmetry.space_group_name_H-M   'P 1'
#
loop_
_entity.id
_entity.type
_entity.pdbx_description
1 polymer ?
#
loop_
_entity_poly.entity_id
_entity_poly.type
_entity_poly.pdbx_seq_one_letter_code
_entity_poly.pdbx_strand_id
1 'polypeptide(L)'
;MYDLAEDFRSIIEKFLSYVIIPLLPIYILSVFANMTYAGQVQHILRVFGKVFVMVLILHWVFLLIVYAIAGLVRKENPFTLLGRMMPAYVTALGTQSSAATIPVTLRSAKEAGVHPRIADFAIPLNANIHLAGSMITITGCSAAVVTMTHGHTPSFSSMLPLILVLGVMMVAAPGVPGGAVMTALGALQSMLGFNPTMIALMIALYLAQDSFGTATNVTGDGALATILEGMSRKQLATTATASTNSVNSATGADGAAGTDSGNSAGSLAESMADTQAAADATALAHSDIDAAGLESVSDDAPHVKKTPRSRRRQQTHKR
;
A
#
# COMPACT_ATOMS: atom_id res chain seq x y z
N MET A 1 4.10 -25.84 3.32
CA MET A 1 3.10 -25.31 2.39
C MET A 1 3.01 -23.79 2.45
N TYR A 2 2.93 -23.19 3.65
CA TYR A 2 2.95 -21.73 3.81
C TYR A 2 4.24 -21.10 3.24
N ASP A 3 5.40 -21.61 3.65
CA ASP A 3 6.71 -21.15 3.18
C ASP A 3 6.85 -21.23 1.66
N LEU A 4 6.38 -22.32 1.05
CA LEU A 4 6.41 -22.49 -0.41
C LEU A 4 5.53 -21.45 -1.15
N ALA A 5 4.38 -21.10 -0.58
CA ALA A 5 3.51 -20.09 -1.16
C ALA A 5 4.12 -18.69 -1.03
N GLU A 6 4.81 -18.40 0.08
CA GLU A 6 5.50 -17.14 0.32
C GLU A 6 6.76 -17.00 -0.57
N ASP A 7 7.53 -18.07 -0.75
CA ASP A 7 8.64 -18.12 -1.69
C ASP A 7 8.18 -17.88 -3.13
N PHE A 8 7.10 -18.55 -3.54
CA PHE A 8 6.52 -18.35 -4.88
C PHE A 8 6.04 -16.91 -5.10
N ARG A 9 5.37 -16.32 -4.11
CA ARG A 9 4.98 -14.92 -4.12
C ARG A 9 6.19 -14.00 -4.26
N SER A 10 7.24 -14.24 -3.46
CA SER A 10 8.48 -13.45 -3.50
C SER A 10 9.18 -13.54 -4.86
N ILE A 11 9.17 -14.71 -5.49
CA ILE A 11 9.74 -14.91 -6.85
C ILE A 11 8.94 -14.08 -7.87
N ILE A 12 7.61 -14.11 -7.82
CA ILE A 12 6.75 -13.33 -8.73
C ILE A 12 6.96 -11.83 -8.51
N GLU A 13 6.99 -11.35 -7.27
CA GLU A 13 7.22 -9.94 -6.96
C GLU A 13 8.60 -9.46 -7.45
N LYS A 14 9.64 -10.27 -7.27
CA LYS A 14 10.98 -9.99 -7.80
C LYS A 14 11.00 -10.00 -9.32
N PHE A 15 10.37 -10.96 -9.97
CA PHE A 15 10.27 -11.01 -11.42
C PHE A 15 9.58 -9.78 -11.99
N LEU A 16 8.45 -9.37 -11.40
CA LEU A 16 7.75 -8.13 -11.79
C LEU A 16 8.66 -6.92 -11.62
N SER A 17 9.32 -6.78 -10.47
CA SER A 17 10.13 -5.61 -10.14
C SER A 17 11.42 -5.51 -10.96
N TYR A 18 12.10 -6.62 -11.22
CA TYR A 18 13.42 -6.62 -11.90
C TYR A 18 13.34 -6.84 -13.40
N VAL A 19 12.27 -7.44 -13.91
CA VAL A 19 12.14 -7.76 -15.34
C VAL A 19 11.04 -6.94 -15.98
N ILE A 20 9.81 -7.06 -15.50
CA ILE A 20 8.65 -6.49 -16.17
C ILE A 20 8.64 -4.96 -16.03
N ILE A 21 8.73 -4.43 -14.81
CA ILE A 21 8.65 -2.99 -14.56
C ILE A 21 9.74 -2.19 -15.29
N PRO A 22 11.02 -2.60 -15.32
CA PRO A 22 12.05 -1.88 -16.08
C PRO A 22 11.86 -1.91 -17.60
N LEU A 23 11.20 -2.93 -18.14
CA LEU A 23 10.92 -3.05 -19.59
C LEU A 23 9.66 -2.30 -20.01
N LEU A 24 8.75 -1.99 -19.09
CA LEU A 24 7.50 -1.26 -19.38
C LEU A 24 7.72 0.10 -20.08
N PRO A 25 8.66 0.96 -19.66
CA PRO A 25 8.89 2.24 -20.33
C PRO A 25 9.26 2.07 -21.81
N ILE A 26 10.07 1.05 -22.14
CA ILE A 26 10.47 0.76 -23.53
C ILE A 26 9.27 0.30 -24.35
N TYR A 27 8.46 -0.59 -23.79
CA TYR A 27 7.22 -1.06 -24.42
C TYR A 27 6.24 0.09 -24.66
N ILE A 28 5.98 0.90 -23.63
CA ILE A 28 5.11 2.07 -23.72
C ILE A 28 5.63 3.07 -24.75
N LEU A 29 6.94 3.38 -24.74
CA LEU A 29 7.56 4.27 -25.72
C LEU A 29 7.36 3.77 -27.15
N SER A 30 7.55 2.48 -27.41
CA SER A 30 7.35 1.86 -28.71
C SER A 30 5.91 2.04 -29.21
N VAL A 31 4.92 1.80 -28.35
CA VAL A 31 3.50 1.97 -28.69
C VAL A 31 3.15 3.42 -28.95
N PHE A 32 3.61 4.36 -28.08
CA PHE A 32 3.36 5.79 -28.29
C PHE A 32 4.07 6.33 -29.53
N ALA A 33 5.28 5.86 -29.86
CA ALA A 33 5.97 6.21 -31.09
C ALA A 33 5.14 5.82 -32.34
N ASN A 34 4.57 4.62 -32.35
CA ASN A 34 3.70 4.15 -33.43
C ASN A 34 2.41 5.01 -33.53
N MET A 35 1.80 5.35 -32.41
CA MET A 35 0.61 6.23 -32.36
C MET A 35 0.94 7.67 -32.78
N THR A 36 2.14 8.16 -32.48
CA THR A 36 2.62 9.47 -32.93
C THR A 36 2.75 9.49 -34.44
N TYR A 37 3.33 8.46 -35.00
CA TYR A 37 3.44 8.31 -36.46
C TYR A 37 2.06 8.27 -37.11
N ALA A 38 1.06 7.66 -36.49
CA ALA A 38 -0.32 7.64 -36.93
C ALA A 38 -1.10 8.96 -36.71
N GLY A 39 -0.48 10.01 -36.16
CA GLY A 39 -1.11 11.31 -35.90
C GLY A 39 -2.13 11.34 -34.76
N GLN A 40 -2.21 10.31 -33.94
CA GLN A 40 -3.26 10.13 -32.91
C GLN A 40 -2.93 10.75 -31.55
N VAL A 41 -1.70 11.21 -31.33
CA VAL A 41 -1.18 11.62 -30.02
C VAL A 41 -1.99 12.77 -29.38
N GLN A 42 -2.37 13.79 -30.14
CA GLN A 42 -3.14 14.91 -29.58
C GLN A 42 -4.50 14.47 -29.03
N HIS A 43 -5.17 13.55 -29.75
CA HIS A 43 -6.45 13.01 -29.30
C HIS A 43 -6.27 12.19 -28.01
N ILE A 44 -5.25 11.32 -27.98
CA ILE A 44 -4.91 10.47 -26.84
C ILE A 44 -4.60 11.32 -25.62
N LEU A 45 -3.72 12.32 -25.73
CA LEU A 45 -3.37 13.21 -24.61
C LEU A 45 -4.56 13.99 -24.04
N ARG A 46 -5.48 14.42 -24.90
CA ARG A 46 -6.69 15.13 -24.47
C ARG A 46 -7.64 14.21 -23.70
N VAL A 47 -7.84 12.98 -24.17
CA VAL A 47 -8.66 11.98 -23.47
C VAL A 47 -7.97 11.56 -22.18
N PHE A 48 -6.64 11.33 -22.23
CA PHE A 48 -5.83 10.99 -21.07
C PHE A 48 -6.00 12.01 -19.93
N GLY A 49 -5.89 13.30 -20.21
CA GLY A 49 -6.08 14.35 -19.22
C GLY A 49 -7.49 14.36 -18.60
N LYS A 50 -8.53 14.15 -19.42
CA LYS A 50 -9.92 14.05 -18.93
C LYS A 50 -10.12 12.85 -18.00
N VAL A 51 -9.60 11.68 -18.40
CA VAL A 51 -9.68 10.43 -17.61
C VAL A 51 -8.91 10.57 -16.32
N PHE A 52 -7.71 11.16 -16.36
CA PHE A 52 -6.91 11.42 -15.18
C PHE A 52 -7.67 12.23 -14.13
N VAL A 53 -8.23 13.37 -14.55
CA VAL A 53 -9.00 14.23 -13.64
C VAL A 53 -10.26 13.52 -13.13
N MET A 54 -10.97 12.80 -13.99
CA MET A 54 -12.16 12.04 -13.61
C MET A 54 -11.85 10.98 -12.56
N VAL A 55 -10.82 10.18 -12.77
CA VAL A 55 -10.40 9.11 -11.85
C VAL A 55 -9.95 9.71 -10.51
N LEU A 56 -9.21 10.83 -10.55
CA LEU A 56 -8.79 11.53 -9.33
C LEU A 56 -10.00 12.04 -8.52
N ILE A 57 -11.01 12.60 -9.18
CA ILE A 57 -12.26 13.00 -8.52
C ILE A 57 -12.95 11.78 -7.90
N LEU A 58 -13.04 10.66 -8.62
CA LEU A 58 -13.66 9.43 -8.11
C LEU A 58 -12.93 8.88 -6.89
N HIS A 59 -11.60 8.95 -6.84
CA HIS A 59 -10.82 8.58 -5.66
C HIS A 59 -11.21 9.40 -4.44
N TRP A 60 -11.29 10.73 -4.58
CA TRP A 60 -11.69 11.60 -3.48
C TRP A 60 -13.15 11.40 -3.08
N VAL A 61 -14.07 11.21 -4.03
CA VAL A 61 -15.47 10.88 -3.74
C VAL A 61 -15.55 9.57 -2.95
N PHE A 62 -14.83 8.54 -3.36
CA PHE A 62 -14.76 7.28 -2.63
C PHE A 62 -14.24 7.48 -1.20
N LEU A 63 -13.12 8.18 -1.01
CA LEU A 63 -12.58 8.46 0.32
C LEU A 63 -13.57 9.23 1.20
N LEU A 64 -14.22 10.24 0.67
CA LEU A 64 -15.24 11.01 1.41
C LEU A 64 -16.40 10.12 1.86
N ILE A 65 -16.88 9.22 0.99
CA ILE A 65 -17.97 8.29 1.33
C ILE A 65 -17.53 7.33 2.44
N VAL A 66 -16.35 6.69 2.30
CA VAL A 66 -15.89 5.69 3.28
C VAL A 66 -15.60 6.35 4.63
N TYR A 67 -15.01 7.56 4.63
CA TYR A 67 -14.80 8.31 5.87
C TYR A 67 -16.08 8.88 6.48
N ALA A 68 -17.09 9.22 5.68
CA ALA A 68 -18.41 9.55 6.20
C ALA A 68 -19.02 8.36 6.95
N ILE A 69 -18.92 7.15 6.39
CA ILE A 69 -19.37 5.91 7.06
C ILE A 69 -18.56 5.68 8.35
N ALA A 70 -17.23 5.80 8.30
CA ALA A 70 -16.37 5.66 9.46
C ALA A 70 -16.73 6.66 10.58
N GLY A 71 -16.97 7.92 10.20
CA GLY A 71 -17.38 8.97 11.12
C GLY A 71 -18.75 8.71 11.77
N LEU A 72 -19.72 8.19 11.01
CA LEU A 72 -21.03 7.78 11.53
C LEU A 72 -20.90 6.62 12.54
N VAL A 73 -20.11 5.61 12.22
CA VAL A 73 -19.90 4.44 13.11
C VAL A 73 -19.18 4.84 14.40
N ARG A 74 -18.14 5.68 14.30
CA ARG A 74 -17.34 6.16 15.43
C ARG A 74 -18.00 7.33 16.18
N LYS A 75 -18.97 8.00 15.58
CA LYS A 75 -19.54 9.29 16.05
C LYS A 75 -18.45 10.37 16.17
N GLU A 76 -17.52 10.41 15.26
CA GLU A 76 -16.43 11.37 15.14
C GLU A 76 -16.51 12.13 13.82
N ASN A 77 -15.86 13.30 13.74
CA ASN A 77 -15.83 14.07 12.50
C ASN A 77 -15.03 13.32 11.42
N PRO A 78 -15.64 12.99 10.26
CA PRO A 78 -14.98 12.25 9.17
C PRO A 78 -13.74 12.97 8.61
N PHE A 79 -13.76 14.31 8.57
CA PHE A 79 -12.61 15.08 8.08
C PHE A 79 -11.42 15.03 9.04
N THR A 80 -11.67 14.93 10.34
CA THR A 80 -10.61 14.72 11.34
C THR A 80 -9.99 13.34 11.19
N LEU A 81 -10.80 12.30 10.99
CA LEU A 81 -10.32 10.94 10.76
C LEU A 81 -9.50 10.84 9.47
N LEU A 82 -10.01 11.42 8.37
CA LEU A 82 -9.29 11.49 7.09
C LEU A 82 -7.98 12.27 7.24
N GLY A 83 -7.99 13.41 7.93
CA GLY A 83 -6.80 14.24 8.17
C GLY A 83 -5.67 13.49 8.89
N ARG A 84 -6.00 12.63 9.85
CA ARG A 84 -5.02 11.79 10.57
C ARG A 84 -4.38 10.72 9.67
N MET A 85 -5.03 10.34 8.56
CA MET A 85 -4.49 9.40 7.59
C MET A 85 -3.69 10.07 6.45
N MET A 86 -3.62 11.40 6.40
CA MET A 86 -2.87 12.11 5.34
C MET A 86 -1.38 11.76 5.27
N PRO A 87 -0.65 11.48 6.39
CA PRO A 87 0.72 11.00 6.28
C PRO A 87 0.85 9.70 5.50
N ALA A 88 -0.08 8.76 5.69
CA ALA A 88 -0.12 7.50 4.92
C ALA A 88 -0.46 7.77 3.45
N TYR A 89 -1.42 8.66 3.15
CA TYR A 89 -1.77 9.09 1.79
C TYR A 89 -0.53 9.62 1.04
N VAL A 90 0.18 10.58 1.63
CA VAL A 90 1.37 11.20 1.01
C VAL A 90 2.51 10.19 0.83
N THR A 91 2.73 9.31 1.82
CA THR A 91 3.75 8.26 1.70
C THR A 91 3.41 7.30 0.56
N ALA A 92 2.15 6.89 0.43
CA ALA A 92 1.70 6.00 -0.63
C ALA A 92 1.80 6.63 -2.03
N LEU A 93 1.62 7.96 -2.16
CA LEU A 93 1.89 8.67 -3.41
C LEU A 93 3.34 8.50 -3.88
N GLY A 94 4.28 8.48 -2.94
CA GLY A 94 5.71 8.32 -3.26
C GLY A 94 6.11 6.86 -3.49
N THR A 95 5.61 5.93 -2.69
CA THR A 95 6.01 4.52 -2.74
C THR A 95 5.31 3.73 -3.84
N GLN A 96 4.09 4.13 -4.23
CA GLN A 96 3.21 3.38 -5.13
C GLN A 96 2.99 1.92 -4.69
N SER A 97 3.21 1.63 -3.41
CA SER A 97 3.12 0.29 -2.84
C SER A 97 2.37 0.31 -1.51
N SER A 98 1.21 -0.34 -1.46
CA SER A 98 0.45 -0.49 -0.22
C SER A 98 1.25 -1.25 0.83
N ALA A 99 1.97 -2.29 0.41
CA ALA A 99 2.81 -3.10 1.30
C ALA A 99 3.96 -2.28 1.94
N ALA A 100 4.68 -1.49 1.13
CA ALA A 100 5.76 -0.64 1.63
C ALA A 100 5.26 0.50 2.55
N THR A 101 3.97 0.86 2.46
CA THR A 101 3.37 1.92 3.26
C THR A 101 2.76 1.42 4.58
N ILE A 102 2.67 0.09 4.81
CA ILE A 102 2.08 -0.51 6.03
C ILE A 102 2.56 0.17 7.33
N PRO A 103 3.86 0.40 7.57
CA PRO A 103 4.31 0.99 8.85
C PRO A 103 3.72 2.38 9.11
N VAL A 104 3.64 3.23 8.08
CA VAL A 104 3.07 4.57 8.18
C VAL A 104 1.56 4.52 8.32
N THR A 105 0.89 3.63 7.57
CA THR A 105 -0.56 3.42 7.64
C THR A 105 -0.97 2.94 9.03
N LEU A 106 -0.23 2.00 9.59
CA LEU A 106 -0.45 1.45 10.93
C LEU A 106 -0.32 2.54 12.00
N ARG A 107 0.73 3.34 11.93
CA ARG A 107 0.93 4.47 12.82
C ARG A 107 -0.22 5.47 12.70
N SER A 108 -0.56 5.90 11.49
CA SER A 108 -1.64 6.85 11.22
C SER A 108 -3.01 6.34 11.72
N ALA A 109 -3.30 5.03 11.54
CA ALA A 109 -4.51 4.41 12.04
C ALA A 109 -4.59 4.41 13.58
N LYS A 110 -3.48 4.12 14.26
CA LYS A 110 -3.38 4.19 15.72
C LYS A 110 -3.55 5.64 16.22
N GLU A 111 -2.94 6.61 15.55
CA GLU A 111 -3.14 8.05 15.82
C GLU A 111 -4.58 8.51 15.53
N ALA A 112 -5.26 7.89 14.57
CA ALA A 112 -6.70 8.07 14.34
C ALA A 112 -7.58 7.43 15.42
N GLY A 113 -6.99 6.78 16.43
CA GLY A 113 -7.67 6.18 17.56
C GLY A 113 -8.19 4.77 17.32
N VAL A 114 -7.68 4.07 16.31
CA VAL A 114 -7.95 2.64 16.12
C VAL A 114 -7.18 1.86 17.18
N HIS A 115 -7.88 0.96 17.86
CA HIS A 115 -7.26 0.13 18.91
C HIS A 115 -6.10 -0.70 18.33
N PRO A 116 -4.92 -0.77 18.98
CA PRO A 116 -3.73 -1.43 18.46
C PRO A 116 -3.98 -2.84 17.93
N ARG A 117 -4.70 -3.71 18.66
CA ARG A 117 -5.03 -5.08 18.21
C ARG A 117 -5.79 -5.12 16.90
N ILE A 118 -6.66 -4.13 16.65
CA ILE A 118 -7.43 -4.04 15.40
C ILE A 118 -6.54 -3.48 14.29
N ALA A 119 -5.77 -2.44 14.56
CA ALA A 119 -4.87 -1.85 13.58
C ALA A 119 -3.82 -2.85 13.11
N ASP A 120 -3.16 -3.56 14.06
CA ASP A 120 -2.11 -4.54 13.78
C ASP A 120 -2.58 -5.73 12.94
N PHE A 121 -3.89 -6.05 12.98
CA PHE A 121 -4.51 -7.06 12.15
C PHE A 121 -5.05 -6.47 10.84
N ALA A 122 -5.88 -5.43 10.92
CA ALA A 122 -6.65 -4.93 9.79
C ALA A 122 -5.78 -4.24 8.74
N ILE A 123 -4.76 -3.46 9.14
CA ILE A 123 -3.93 -2.71 8.19
C ILE A 123 -3.08 -3.64 7.31
N PRO A 124 -2.30 -4.62 7.84
CA PRO A 124 -1.55 -5.54 6.99
C PRO A 124 -2.45 -6.42 6.12
N LEU A 125 -3.63 -6.81 6.62
CA LEU A 125 -4.60 -7.59 5.84
C LEU A 125 -5.13 -6.75 4.68
N ASN A 126 -5.66 -5.56 4.94
CA ASN A 126 -6.26 -4.69 3.94
C ASN A 126 -5.26 -4.25 2.87
N ALA A 127 -4.00 -3.97 3.24
CA ALA A 127 -2.94 -3.62 2.29
C ALA A 127 -2.76 -4.66 1.17
N ASN A 128 -3.20 -5.90 1.38
CA ASN A 128 -3.13 -6.99 0.41
C ASN A 128 -4.47 -7.30 -0.28
N ILE A 129 -5.63 -7.00 0.35
CA ILE A 129 -6.93 -7.42 -0.18
C ILE A 129 -7.85 -6.26 -0.56
N HIS A 130 -7.56 -5.03 -0.12
CA HIS A 130 -8.40 -3.86 -0.35
C HIS A 130 -7.73 -2.89 -1.32
N LEU A 131 -7.94 -3.09 -2.61
CA LEU A 131 -7.41 -2.26 -3.68
C LEU A 131 -8.51 -1.45 -4.39
N ALA A 132 -9.38 -0.80 -3.62
CA ALA A 132 -10.52 -0.04 -4.17
C ALA A 132 -10.10 1.11 -5.08
N GLY A 133 -9.04 1.85 -4.75
CA GLY A 133 -8.49 2.91 -5.60
C GLY A 133 -7.96 2.34 -6.92
N SER A 134 -7.23 1.22 -6.89
CA SER A 134 -6.77 0.53 -8.09
C SER A 134 -7.94 0.04 -8.95
N MET A 135 -9.02 -0.47 -8.34
CA MET A 135 -10.24 -0.84 -9.06
C MET A 135 -10.90 0.34 -9.77
N ILE A 136 -11.01 1.49 -9.10
CA ILE A 136 -11.55 2.73 -9.69
C ILE A 136 -10.69 3.12 -10.89
N THR A 137 -9.37 3.12 -10.75
CA THR A 137 -8.44 3.46 -11.83
C THR A 137 -8.56 2.48 -13.00
N ILE A 138 -8.54 1.17 -12.75
CA ILE A 138 -8.64 0.15 -13.81
C ILE A 138 -9.96 0.28 -14.54
N THR A 139 -11.07 0.41 -13.84
CA THR A 139 -12.41 0.52 -14.43
C THR A 139 -12.54 1.80 -15.27
N GLY A 140 -12.11 2.95 -14.72
CA GLY A 140 -12.15 4.23 -15.42
C GLY A 140 -11.28 4.26 -16.66
N CYS A 141 -10.04 3.76 -16.54
CA CYS A 141 -9.12 3.66 -17.68
C CYS A 141 -9.64 2.68 -18.75
N SER A 142 -10.22 1.54 -18.33
CA SER A 142 -10.80 0.57 -19.29
C SER A 142 -11.95 1.17 -20.08
N ALA A 143 -12.87 1.88 -19.42
CA ALA A 143 -13.96 2.58 -20.08
C ALA A 143 -13.44 3.63 -21.07
N ALA A 144 -12.38 4.34 -20.71
CA ALA A 144 -11.75 5.32 -21.59
C ALA A 144 -11.10 4.67 -22.82
N VAL A 145 -10.34 3.57 -22.64
CA VAL A 145 -9.71 2.84 -23.74
C VAL A 145 -10.75 2.29 -24.70
N VAL A 146 -11.84 1.71 -24.19
CA VAL A 146 -12.98 1.27 -25.03
C VAL A 146 -13.57 2.44 -25.79
N THR A 147 -13.81 3.58 -25.13
CA THR A 147 -14.36 4.78 -25.77
C THR A 147 -13.44 5.30 -26.90
N MET A 148 -12.13 5.32 -26.65
CA MET A 148 -11.14 5.77 -27.64
C MET A 148 -11.06 4.85 -28.86
N THR A 149 -11.21 3.54 -28.65
CA THR A 149 -11.03 2.55 -29.72
C THR A 149 -12.32 2.30 -30.49
N HIS A 150 -13.46 2.25 -29.84
CA HIS A 150 -14.75 1.93 -30.47
C HIS A 150 -15.61 3.17 -30.75
N GLY A 151 -15.21 4.37 -30.29
CA GLY A 151 -15.94 5.62 -30.53
C GLY A 151 -17.22 5.81 -29.70
N HIS A 152 -17.55 4.88 -28.82
CA HIS A 152 -18.70 4.97 -27.93
C HIS A 152 -18.36 4.59 -26.49
N THR A 153 -18.99 5.22 -25.51
CA THR A 153 -18.81 4.88 -24.10
C THR A 153 -19.50 3.56 -23.79
N PRO A 154 -18.81 2.60 -23.13
CA PRO A 154 -19.44 1.35 -22.72
C PRO A 154 -20.56 1.60 -21.70
N SER A 155 -21.64 0.82 -21.80
CA SER A 155 -22.73 0.88 -20.85
C SER A 155 -22.33 0.30 -19.49
N PHE A 156 -22.99 0.74 -18.42
CA PHE A 156 -22.76 0.17 -17.08
C PHE A 156 -22.99 -1.35 -17.05
N SER A 157 -24.02 -1.83 -17.74
CA SER A 157 -24.32 -3.27 -17.81
C SER A 157 -23.22 -4.08 -18.50
N SER A 158 -22.51 -3.51 -19.48
CA SER A 158 -21.37 -4.17 -20.13
C SER A 158 -20.11 -4.16 -19.28
N MET A 159 -19.94 -3.18 -18.41
CA MET A 159 -18.79 -3.08 -17.50
C MET A 159 -18.99 -3.84 -16.19
N LEU A 160 -20.22 -4.07 -15.78
CA LEU A 160 -20.54 -4.70 -14.48
C LEU A 160 -19.88 -6.08 -14.30
N PRO A 161 -19.90 -7.00 -15.29
CA PRO A 161 -19.21 -8.28 -15.15
C PRO A 161 -17.71 -8.13 -14.89
N LEU A 162 -17.05 -7.21 -15.59
CA LEU A 162 -15.65 -6.90 -15.37
C LEU A 162 -15.41 -6.36 -13.95
N ILE A 163 -16.24 -5.43 -13.47
CA ILE A 163 -16.12 -4.84 -12.14
C ILE A 163 -16.21 -5.93 -11.06
N LEU A 164 -17.15 -6.88 -11.20
CA LEU A 164 -17.30 -7.98 -10.25
C LEU A 164 -16.11 -8.94 -10.27
N VAL A 165 -15.61 -9.28 -11.46
CA VAL A 165 -14.42 -10.12 -11.61
C VAL A 165 -13.18 -9.43 -11.06
N LEU A 166 -12.99 -8.13 -11.33
CA LEU A 166 -11.89 -7.35 -10.77
C LEU A 166 -11.95 -7.32 -9.25
N GLY A 167 -13.15 -7.22 -8.64
CA GLY A 167 -13.31 -7.26 -7.18
C GLY A 167 -12.75 -8.52 -6.55
N VAL A 168 -12.88 -9.67 -7.23
CA VAL A 168 -12.29 -10.94 -6.78
C VAL A 168 -10.79 -11.00 -7.10
N MET A 169 -10.39 -10.57 -8.31
CA MET A 169 -8.99 -10.65 -8.75
C MET A 169 -8.07 -9.74 -7.94
N MET A 170 -8.54 -8.60 -7.47
CA MET A 170 -7.74 -7.65 -6.68
C MET A 170 -7.29 -8.22 -5.33
N VAL A 171 -7.99 -9.23 -4.79
CA VAL A 171 -7.53 -9.95 -3.59
C VAL A 171 -6.20 -10.70 -3.83
N ALA A 172 -5.94 -11.10 -5.07
CA ALA A 172 -4.70 -11.80 -5.47
C ALA A 172 -3.65 -10.86 -6.08
N ALA A 173 -3.96 -9.57 -6.23
CA ALA A 173 -3.02 -8.62 -6.83
C ALA A 173 -1.90 -8.26 -5.84
N PRO A 174 -0.62 -8.28 -6.27
CA PRO A 174 0.47 -7.88 -5.41
C PRO A 174 0.43 -6.36 -5.13
N GLY A 175 0.70 -5.97 -3.88
CA GLY A 175 0.72 -4.56 -3.43
C GLY A 175 1.99 -3.79 -3.85
N VAL A 176 2.46 -3.99 -5.08
CA VAL A 176 3.65 -3.35 -5.68
C VAL A 176 3.24 -2.45 -6.85
N PRO A 177 4.08 -1.48 -7.27
CA PRO A 177 3.77 -0.62 -8.40
C PRO A 177 3.37 -1.40 -9.66
N GLY A 178 2.23 -1.05 -10.27
CA GLY A 178 1.70 -1.73 -11.45
C GLY A 178 1.08 -3.11 -11.22
N GLY A 179 1.17 -3.68 -10.00
CA GLY A 179 0.72 -5.04 -9.72
C GLY A 179 -0.75 -5.28 -10.04
N ALA A 180 -1.62 -4.35 -9.69
CA ALA A 180 -3.05 -4.47 -9.92
C ALA A 180 -3.41 -4.49 -11.42
N VAL A 181 -2.82 -3.63 -12.25
CA VAL A 181 -3.11 -3.65 -13.70
C VAL A 181 -2.59 -4.92 -14.35
N MET A 182 -1.40 -5.41 -13.94
CA MET A 182 -0.86 -6.67 -14.47
C MET A 182 -1.79 -7.85 -14.17
N THR A 183 -2.34 -7.91 -12.97
CA THR A 183 -3.33 -8.92 -12.58
C THR A 183 -4.61 -8.82 -13.43
N ALA A 184 -5.04 -7.60 -13.77
CA ALA A 184 -6.27 -7.36 -14.53
C ALA A 184 -6.18 -7.67 -16.04
N LEU A 185 -4.96 -7.75 -16.63
CA LEU A 185 -4.79 -7.83 -18.10
C LEU A 185 -5.56 -8.99 -18.73
N GLY A 186 -5.54 -10.16 -18.09
CA GLY A 186 -6.26 -11.33 -18.60
C GLY A 186 -7.78 -11.13 -18.67
N ALA A 187 -8.36 -10.47 -17.66
CA ALA A 187 -9.78 -10.13 -17.63
C ALA A 187 -10.13 -9.07 -18.70
N LEU A 188 -9.27 -8.06 -18.88
CA LEU A 188 -9.46 -7.03 -19.90
C LEU A 188 -9.45 -7.63 -21.31
N GLN A 189 -8.55 -8.57 -21.59
CA GLN A 189 -8.48 -9.27 -22.87
C GLN A 189 -9.70 -10.16 -23.10
N SER A 190 -10.05 -10.98 -22.11
CA SER A 190 -11.11 -11.98 -22.27
C SER A 190 -12.52 -11.38 -22.23
N MET A 191 -12.76 -10.34 -21.44
CA MET A 191 -14.09 -9.77 -21.22
C MET A 191 -14.38 -8.53 -22.08
N LEU A 192 -13.37 -7.70 -22.35
CA LEU A 192 -13.52 -6.48 -23.15
C LEU A 192 -12.85 -6.57 -24.52
N GLY A 193 -12.22 -7.69 -24.88
CA GLY A 193 -11.57 -7.90 -26.16
C GLY A 193 -10.35 -6.99 -26.39
N PHE A 194 -9.61 -6.64 -25.34
CA PHE A 194 -8.46 -5.75 -25.46
C PHE A 194 -7.37 -6.38 -26.34
N ASN A 195 -7.04 -5.70 -27.43
CA ASN A 195 -5.91 -6.04 -28.29
C ASN A 195 -4.57 -5.48 -27.71
N PRO A 196 -3.41 -5.84 -28.26
CA PRO A 196 -2.11 -5.38 -27.73
C PRO A 196 -1.98 -3.84 -27.61
N THR A 197 -2.56 -3.08 -28.54
CA THR A 197 -2.54 -1.62 -28.52
C THR A 197 -3.38 -1.07 -27.35
N MET A 198 -4.58 -1.62 -27.13
CA MET A 198 -5.45 -1.27 -26.02
C MET A 198 -4.81 -1.61 -24.66
N ILE A 199 -4.12 -2.75 -24.58
CA ILE A 199 -3.36 -3.16 -23.40
C ILE A 199 -2.24 -2.15 -23.10
N ALA A 200 -1.48 -1.74 -24.09
CA ALA A 200 -0.41 -0.76 -23.88
C ALA A 200 -0.95 0.61 -23.42
N LEU A 201 -2.05 1.08 -24.03
CA LEU A 201 -2.75 2.28 -23.56
C LEU A 201 -3.24 2.14 -22.11
N MET A 202 -3.84 0.99 -21.79
CA MET A 202 -4.33 0.70 -20.44
C MET A 202 -3.21 0.74 -19.39
N ILE A 203 -2.09 0.09 -19.67
CA ILE A 203 -0.93 0.09 -18.79
C ILE A 203 -0.40 1.52 -18.61
N ALA A 204 -0.25 2.28 -19.69
CA ALA A 204 0.25 3.66 -19.63
C ALA A 204 -0.68 4.57 -18.83
N LEU A 205 -2.00 4.49 -19.06
CA LEU A 205 -3.03 5.23 -18.32
C LEU A 205 -3.01 4.88 -16.84
N TYR A 206 -2.92 3.60 -16.52
CA TYR A 206 -2.90 3.11 -15.15
C TYR A 206 -1.66 3.57 -14.41
N LEU A 207 -0.46 3.33 -14.96
CA LEU A 207 0.81 3.67 -14.29
C LEU A 207 0.94 5.18 -14.01
N ALA A 208 0.39 6.03 -14.87
CA ALA A 208 0.36 7.47 -14.62
C ALA A 208 -0.52 7.86 -13.41
N GLN A 209 -1.41 6.98 -12.98
CA GLN A 209 -2.38 7.22 -11.90
C GLN A 209 -2.20 6.28 -10.70
N ASP A 210 -1.29 5.32 -10.79
CA ASP A 210 -1.08 4.28 -9.78
C ASP A 210 -0.75 4.86 -8.40
N SER A 211 0.03 5.95 -8.35
CA SER A 211 0.30 6.70 -7.11
C SER A 211 -0.98 7.11 -6.37
N PHE A 212 -1.96 7.66 -7.10
CA PHE A 212 -3.22 8.11 -6.51
C PHE A 212 -4.14 6.95 -6.14
N GLY A 213 -4.15 5.90 -6.97
CA GLY A 213 -4.84 4.64 -6.68
C GLY A 213 -4.34 4.01 -5.39
N THR A 214 -3.02 3.89 -5.25
CA THR A 214 -2.36 3.34 -4.05
C THR A 214 -2.61 4.22 -2.82
N ALA A 215 -2.52 5.54 -2.94
CA ALA A 215 -2.83 6.45 -1.85
C ALA A 215 -4.30 6.31 -1.38
N THR A 216 -5.22 6.07 -2.32
CA THR A 216 -6.63 5.81 -2.02
C THR A 216 -6.82 4.46 -1.34
N ASN A 217 -6.12 3.39 -1.77
CA ASN A 217 -6.15 2.08 -1.12
C ASN A 217 -5.75 2.21 0.35
N VAL A 218 -4.53 2.72 0.58
CA VAL A 218 -3.93 2.84 1.92
C VAL A 218 -4.77 3.71 2.87
N THR A 219 -5.32 4.81 2.36
CA THR A 219 -6.18 5.69 3.16
C THR A 219 -7.52 5.04 3.44
N GLY A 220 -8.07 4.31 2.47
CA GLY A 220 -9.26 3.49 2.63
C GLY A 220 -9.08 2.37 3.66
N ASP A 221 -7.90 1.76 3.75
CA ASP A 221 -7.56 0.76 4.77
C ASP A 221 -7.72 1.32 6.19
N GLY A 222 -7.29 2.57 6.40
CA GLY A 222 -7.48 3.29 7.66
C GLY A 222 -8.96 3.52 7.99
N ALA A 223 -9.78 3.84 6.99
CA ALA A 223 -11.22 3.98 7.18
C ALA A 223 -11.89 2.65 7.56
N LEU A 224 -11.53 1.54 6.88
CA LEU A 224 -12.03 0.21 7.19
C LEU A 224 -11.62 -0.24 8.61
N ALA A 225 -10.36 -0.01 8.98
CA ALA A 225 -9.88 -0.29 10.34
C ALA A 225 -10.65 0.53 11.40
N THR A 226 -10.98 1.79 11.08
CA THR A 226 -11.79 2.67 11.92
C THR A 226 -13.24 2.17 12.06
N ILE A 227 -13.84 1.70 10.98
CA ILE A 227 -15.19 1.11 10.99
C ILE A 227 -15.20 -0.17 11.83
N LEU A 228 -14.22 -1.05 11.61
CA LEU A 228 -14.09 -2.32 12.33
C LEU A 228 -13.94 -2.07 13.85
N GLU A 229 -13.12 -1.10 14.23
CA GLU A 229 -12.96 -0.71 15.63
C GLU A 229 -14.29 -0.19 16.23
N GLY A 230 -14.98 0.70 15.52
CA GLY A 230 -16.26 1.22 15.96
C GLY A 230 -17.32 0.14 16.20
N MET A 231 -17.35 -0.89 15.35
CA MET A 231 -18.24 -2.05 15.48
C MET A 231 -17.83 -2.97 16.65
N SER A 232 -16.53 -3.16 16.87
CA SER A 232 -15.99 -4.06 17.89
C SER A 232 -15.90 -3.45 19.28
N ARG A 233 -16.13 -2.15 19.43
CA ARG A 233 -15.96 -1.40 20.68
C ARG A 233 -16.73 -1.99 21.87
N LYS A 234 -17.97 -2.42 21.63
CA LYS A 234 -18.79 -3.06 22.66
C LYS A 234 -18.21 -4.40 23.11
N GLN A 235 -17.71 -5.19 22.18
CA GLN A 235 -17.11 -6.49 22.48
C GLN A 235 -15.81 -6.34 23.25
N LEU A 236 -14.94 -5.41 22.86
CA LEU A 236 -13.70 -5.09 23.54
C LEU A 236 -13.95 -4.61 24.99
N ALA A 237 -14.94 -3.74 25.20
CA ALA A 237 -15.33 -3.29 26.53
C ALA A 237 -15.84 -4.43 27.41
N THR A 238 -16.66 -5.33 26.87
CA THR A 238 -17.18 -6.51 27.60
C THR A 238 -16.07 -7.47 27.98
N THR A 239 -15.10 -7.72 27.08
CA THR A 239 -13.96 -8.60 27.36
C THR A 239 -13.02 -8.00 28.42
N ALA A 240 -12.78 -6.69 28.39
CA ALA A 240 -11.98 -6.00 29.41
C ALA A 240 -12.63 -6.10 30.79
N THR A 241 -13.94 -5.89 30.88
CA THR A 241 -14.71 -6.01 32.14
C THR A 241 -14.71 -7.45 32.68
N ALA A 242 -14.85 -8.45 31.80
CA ALA A 242 -14.81 -9.86 32.15
C ALA A 242 -13.42 -10.26 32.71
N SER A 243 -12.35 -9.80 32.07
CA SER A 243 -10.97 -10.03 32.53
C SER A 243 -10.72 -9.39 33.90
N THR A 244 -11.19 -8.16 34.11
CA THR A 244 -11.04 -7.46 35.42
C THR A 244 -11.84 -8.16 36.53
N ASN A 245 -13.04 -8.65 36.22
CA ASN A 245 -13.85 -9.39 37.18
C ASN A 245 -13.27 -10.76 37.52
N SER A 246 -12.65 -11.45 36.57
CA SER A 246 -11.97 -12.73 36.80
C SER A 246 -10.72 -12.57 37.70
N VAL A 247 -9.95 -11.50 37.53
CA VAL A 247 -8.82 -11.17 38.38
C VAL A 247 -9.29 -10.80 39.80
N ASN A 248 -10.32 -9.96 39.92
CA ASN A 248 -10.86 -9.58 41.22
C ASN A 248 -11.55 -10.73 41.95
N SER A 249 -12.17 -11.69 41.28
CA SER A 249 -12.74 -12.88 41.90
C SER A 249 -11.65 -13.86 42.36
N ALA A 250 -10.53 -13.94 41.63
CA ALA A 250 -9.38 -14.77 42.05
C ALA A 250 -8.68 -14.19 43.30
N THR A 251 -8.55 -12.86 43.40
CA THR A 251 -7.99 -12.17 44.57
C THR A 251 -8.95 -12.07 45.77
N GLY A 252 -10.26 -12.15 45.53
CA GLY A 252 -11.30 -12.13 46.58
C GLY A 252 -11.58 -13.46 47.26
N ALA A 253 -11.18 -14.60 46.63
CA ALA A 253 -11.39 -15.94 47.19
C ALA A 253 -10.36 -16.32 48.26
N ASP A 254 -9.20 -15.66 48.33
CA ASP A 254 -8.16 -15.92 49.34
C ASP A 254 -8.29 -15.10 50.65
N GLY A 255 -9.37 -14.32 50.80
CA GLY A 255 -9.60 -13.49 51.99
C GLY A 255 -10.25 -14.20 53.20
N ALA A 256 -10.50 -15.52 53.19
CA ALA A 256 -11.21 -16.25 54.24
C ALA A 256 -10.45 -17.42 54.89
N ALA A 257 -9.13 -17.53 54.74
CA ALA A 257 -8.32 -18.49 55.50
C ALA A 257 -6.98 -17.85 55.86
N GLY A 258 -6.75 -17.78 57.18
CA GLY A 258 -5.70 -17.01 57.83
C GLY A 258 -4.27 -17.29 57.42
N THR A 259 -3.48 -16.28 57.69
CA THR A 259 -2.04 -16.26 58.04
C THR A 259 -1.08 -17.10 57.21
N ASP A 260 -0.14 -16.36 56.62
CA ASP A 260 1.15 -16.77 56.09
C ASP A 260 1.25 -17.08 54.61
N SER A 261 1.59 -16.04 53.86
CA SER A 261 2.59 -16.09 52.79
C SER A 261 2.61 -14.80 51.97
N GLY A 262 3.40 -13.84 52.40
CA GLY A 262 3.81 -12.70 51.56
C GLY A 262 4.84 -13.16 50.52
N ASN A 263 4.41 -13.74 49.40
CA ASN A 263 5.34 -13.95 48.27
C ASN A 263 4.73 -14.21 46.88
N SER A 264 3.42 -14.11 46.72
CA SER A 264 2.80 -14.43 45.39
C SER A 264 2.57 -13.22 44.49
N ALA A 265 2.48 -12.02 45.06
CA ALA A 265 2.27 -10.78 44.27
C ALA A 265 3.60 -10.27 43.68
N GLY A 266 4.74 -10.54 44.31
CA GLY A 266 6.08 -10.23 43.74
C GLY A 266 6.41 -11.04 42.50
N SER A 267 6.07 -12.31 42.51
CA SER A 267 6.38 -13.24 41.40
C SER A 267 5.65 -12.93 40.09
N LEU A 268 4.41 -12.43 40.16
CA LEU A 268 3.67 -12.04 38.94
C LEU A 268 4.14 -10.69 38.39
N ALA A 269 4.51 -9.74 39.26
CA ALA A 269 5.08 -8.47 38.88
C ALA A 269 6.50 -8.65 38.26
N GLU A 270 7.31 -9.52 38.86
CA GLU A 270 8.63 -9.90 38.29
C GLU A 270 8.50 -10.63 36.96
N SER A 271 7.56 -11.56 36.82
CA SER A 271 7.32 -12.26 35.51
C SER A 271 6.83 -11.31 34.42
N MET A 272 6.04 -10.29 34.76
CA MET A 272 5.61 -9.27 33.78
C MET A 272 6.75 -8.29 33.45
N ALA A 273 7.58 -7.94 34.41
CA ALA A 273 8.77 -7.11 34.22
C ALA A 273 9.82 -7.84 33.34
N ASP A 274 10.05 -9.12 33.57
CA ASP A 274 10.97 -9.94 32.76
C ASP A 274 10.46 -10.11 31.30
N THR A 275 9.15 -10.24 31.11
CA THR A 275 8.56 -10.32 29.78
C THR A 275 8.68 -8.99 29.02
N GLN A 276 8.51 -7.87 29.72
CA GLN A 276 8.68 -6.53 29.17
C GLN A 276 10.15 -6.24 28.86
N ALA A 277 11.07 -6.61 29.77
CA ALA A 277 12.51 -6.46 29.54
C ALA A 277 13.02 -7.31 28.38
N ALA A 278 12.47 -8.52 28.19
CA ALA A 278 12.78 -9.37 27.04
C ALA A 278 12.28 -8.78 25.71
N ALA A 279 11.09 -8.16 25.72
CA ALA A 279 10.55 -7.47 24.54
C ALA A 279 11.38 -6.23 24.18
N ASP A 280 11.78 -5.45 25.18
CA ASP A 280 12.62 -4.25 24.99
C ASP A 280 14.04 -4.61 24.55
N ALA A 281 14.62 -5.71 25.05
CA ALA A 281 15.92 -6.23 24.61
C ALA A 281 15.91 -6.73 23.16
N THR A 282 14.79 -7.33 22.72
CA THR A 282 14.61 -7.76 21.34
C THR A 282 14.46 -6.56 20.39
N ALA A 283 13.81 -5.50 20.84
CA ALA A 283 13.68 -4.25 20.08
C ALA A 283 15.02 -3.51 19.93
N LEU A 284 15.85 -3.49 20.99
CA LEU A 284 17.19 -2.92 20.98
C LEU A 284 18.15 -3.73 20.08
N ALA A 285 18.09 -5.06 20.11
CA ALA A 285 18.91 -5.91 19.26
C ALA A 285 18.57 -5.72 17.75
N HIS A 286 17.32 -5.40 17.40
CA HIS A 286 16.97 -5.07 16.04
C HIS A 286 17.49 -3.68 15.61
N SER A 287 17.50 -2.69 16.52
CA SER A 287 18.06 -1.37 16.22
C SER A 287 19.58 -1.39 15.99
N ASP A 288 20.30 -2.26 16.70
CA ASP A 288 21.75 -2.40 16.55
C ASP A 288 22.15 -3.13 15.27
N ILE A 289 21.29 -4.03 14.76
CA ILE A 289 21.52 -4.70 13.45
C ILE A 289 21.34 -3.70 12.30
N ASP A 290 20.37 -2.79 12.39
CA ASP A 290 20.17 -1.74 11.40
C ASP A 290 21.28 -0.68 11.42
N ALA A 291 21.84 -0.37 12.59
CA ALA A 291 22.96 0.56 12.74
C ALA A 291 24.28 -0.04 12.20
N ALA A 292 24.54 -1.33 12.46
CA ALA A 292 25.74 -2.02 11.96
C ALA A 292 25.71 -2.25 10.43
N GLY A 293 24.52 -2.32 9.84
CA GLY A 293 24.34 -2.43 8.37
C GLY A 293 24.68 -1.15 7.60
N LEU A 294 24.67 0.01 8.25
CA LEU A 294 24.96 1.31 7.64
C LEU A 294 26.46 1.70 7.71
N GLU A 295 27.24 1.14 8.65
CA GLU A 295 28.67 1.42 8.76
C GLU A 295 29.55 0.57 7.84
N SER A 296 29.07 -0.54 7.27
CA SER A 296 29.88 -1.45 6.44
C SER A 296 29.95 -1.07 4.95
N VAL A 297 29.37 0.03 4.50
CA VAL A 297 29.31 0.47 3.08
C VAL A 297 30.25 1.63 2.77
N SER A 298 31.00 2.19 3.74
CA SER A 298 31.78 3.41 3.52
C SER A 298 33.30 3.28 3.34
N ASP A 299 33.90 2.07 3.30
CA ASP A 299 35.35 1.92 3.19
C ASP A 299 35.79 0.83 2.18
N ASP A 300 35.49 1.02 0.90
CA ASP A 300 36.24 0.38 -0.19
C ASP A 300 36.08 1.14 -1.51
N ALA A 301 36.74 2.33 -1.62
CA ALA A 301 36.99 3.00 -2.89
C ALA A 301 38.48 2.86 -3.25
N PRO A 302 38.84 2.27 -4.40
CA PRO A 302 40.22 2.12 -4.79
C PRO A 302 40.87 3.46 -5.13
N HIS A 303 41.97 3.79 -4.47
CA HIS A 303 42.85 4.92 -4.74
C HIS A 303 43.31 4.92 -6.21
N VAL A 304 42.76 5.82 -7.02
CA VAL A 304 43.31 6.14 -8.35
C VAL A 304 44.52 7.03 -8.18
N LYS A 305 45.72 6.49 -8.43
CA LYS A 305 47.01 7.25 -8.52
C LYS A 305 46.93 8.28 -9.63
N LYS A 306 47.03 9.56 -9.27
CA LYS A 306 47.22 10.66 -10.20
C LYS A 306 48.66 10.63 -10.76
N THR A 307 48.82 10.38 -12.04
CA THR A 307 50.07 10.59 -12.78
C THR A 307 50.23 12.10 -13.15
N PRO A 308 51.47 12.66 -13.14
CA PRO A 308 51.67 14.11 -13.36
C PRO A 308 51.57 14.46 -14.85
N ARG A 309 50.81 15.51 -15.15
CA ARG A 309 50.74 16.13 -16.47
C ARG A 309 52.08 16.81 -16.80
N SER A 310 52.76 16.33 -17.80
CA SER A 310 53.88 17.01 -18.44
C SER A 310 53.41 18.26 -19.21
N ARG A 311 54.00 19.41 -18.83
CA ARG A 311 53.93 20.64 -19.62
C ARG A 311 54.54 20.41 -21.00
N ARG A 312 53.82 20.69 -22.07
CA ARG A 312 54.43 20.96 -23.40
C ARG A 312 54.06 22.36 -23.85
N ARG A 313 55.16 23.08 -24.17
CA ARG A 313 55.30 24.48 -24.61
C ARG A 313 54.47 24.78 -25.87
N GLN A 314 53.95 25.99 -25.86
CA GLN A 314 53.60 26.74 -27.05
C GLN A 314 54.84 26.96 -27.95
N GLN A 315 54.68 26.76 -29.23
CA GLN A 315 55.44 27.48 -30.25
C GLN A 315 54.51 27.93 -31.38
N THR A 316 54.51 29.21 -31.55
CA THR A 316 53.96 29.98 -32.66
C THR A 316 54.58 29.59 -33.98
N HIS A 317 53.84 29.55 -35.07
CA HIS A 317 54.28 30.07 -36.34
C HIS A 317 53.13 30.63 -37.18
N LYS A 318 53.39 31.89 -37.64
CA LYS A 318 52.65 32.61 -38.66
C LYS A 318 52.76 31.88 -40.02
N ARG A 319 51.71 31.79 -40.75
CA ARG A 319 51.46 32.35 -42.09
C ARG A 319 50.00 32.14 -42.48
#